data_7a33a7eef7b30ef861bda382d67f0af0
#
_entry.id   7a33a7eef7b30ef861bda382d67f0af0
#
_cell.length_a   1.000
_cell.length_b   1.000
_cell.length_c   1.000
_cell.angle_alpha   90.00
_cell.angle_beta   90.00
_cell.angle_gamma   90.00
#
_symmetry.space_group_name_H-M   'P 1'
#
loop_
_entity.id
_entity.type
_entity.pdbx_description
1 polymer ?
#
loop_
_entity_poly.entity_id
_entity_poly.type
_entity_poly.pdbx_seq_one_letter_code
_entity_poly.pdbx_strand_id
1 'polypeptide(L)'
;QSPASNIFPPYKSFSQLSNSISSAINICASFMDLELSFRLQNYWFNINEYGDYNDLHNHRGAIFSGVFYIDIPQKNSGNIRFQRDDDIDYYIPHNLIKRYNLNIGSSVSYAPMNGKLYIFPSWLKHAVESNRSQETRMSMSFNYGL
;
A
#
# COMPACT_ATOMS: atom_id res chain seq x y z
N GLN A 1 -4.03 14.91 2.22
CA GLN A 1 -4.83 13.97 1.42
C GLN A 1 -5.98 14.69 0.70
N SER A 2 -6.30 14.28 -0.53
CA SER A 2 -7.52 14.73 -1.20
C SER A 2 -8.77 14.06 -0.58
N PRO A 3 -9.97 14.60 -0.78
CA PRO A 3 -11.21 13.88 -0.50
C PRO A 3 -11.24 12.53 -1.25
N ALA A 4 -11.79 11.50 -0.62
CA ALA A 4 -11.96 10.20 -1.26
C ALA A 4 -13.06 10.26 -2.34
N SER A 5 -12.87 9.54 -3.44
CA SER A 5 -13.83 9.38 -4.52
C SER A 5 -13.96 7.89 -4.89
N ASN A 6 -15.11 7.48 -5.40
CA ASN A 6 -15.38 6.13 -5.87
C ASN A 6 -15.48 6.03 -7.41
N ILE A 7 -15.24 7.11 -8.10
CA ILE A 7 -15.28 7.18 -9.57
C ILE A 7 -14.00 7.84 -10.05
N PHE A 8 -13.25 7.14 -10.89
CA PHE A 8 -12.07 7.73 -11.54
C PHE A 8 -12.48 8.84 -12.52
N PRO A 9 -11.69 9.92 -12.65
CA PRO A 9 -11.93 10.93 -13.65
C PRO A 9 -11.97 10.34 -15.07
N PRO A 10 -12.81 10.88 -15.98
CA PRO A 10 -13.02 10.32 -17.32
C PRO A 10 -11.88 10.66 -18.31
N TYR A 11 -10.65 10.82 -17.82
CA TYR A 11 -9.48 11.05 -18.68
C TYR A 11 -8.89 9.72 -19.13
N LYS A 12 -8.39 9.65 -20.37
CA LYS A 12 -7.84 8.44 -20.97
C LYS A 12 -6.72 7.80 -20.10
N SER A 13 -5.85 8.61 -19.53
CA SER A 13 -4.78 8.16 -18.63
C SER A 13 -5.32 7.49 -17.36
N PHE A 14 -6.37 8.04 -16.77
CA PHE A 14 -7.03 7.43 -15.61
C PHE A 14 -7.77 6.15 -15.97
N SER A 15 -8.40 6.07 -17.13
CA SER A 15 -9.03 4.83 -17.61
C SER A 15 -8.00 3.71 -17.81
N GLN A 16 -6.83 4.02 -18.34
CA GLN A 16 -5.75 3.06 -18.49
C GLN A 16 -5.23 2.58 -17.13
N LEU A 17 -4.99 3.50 -16.20
CA LEU A 17 -4.55 3.18 -14.84
C LEU A 17 -5.60 2.32 -14.11
N SER A 18 -6.87 2.70 -14.18
CA SER A 18 -8.00 1.96 -13.59
C SER A 18 -8.05 0.51 -14.11
N ASN A 19 -7.94 0.33 -15.43
CA ASN A 19 -7.94 -1.01 -16.03
C ASN A 19 -6.74 -1.83 -15.57
N SER A 20 -5.56 -1.22 -15.47
CA SER A 20 -4.36 -1.88 -14.97
C SER A 20 -4.51 -2.30 -13.49
N ILE A 21 -5.04 -1.43 -12.65
CA ILE A 21 -5.31 -1.73 -11.24
C ILE A 21 -6.34 -2.86 -11.13
N SER A 22 -7.47 -2.77 -11.84
CA SER A 22 -8.52 -3.81 -11.82
C SER A 22 -7.98 -5.17 -12.27
N SER A 23 -7.14 -5.20 -13.32
CA SER A 23 -6.48 -6.44 -13.76
C SER A 23 -5.55 -6.99 -12.69
N ALA A 24 -4.78 -6.14 -12.01
CA ALA A 24 -3.88 -6.56 -10.94
C ALA A 24 -4.67 -7.07 -9.71
N ILE A 25 -5.80 -6.46 -9.37
CA ILE A 25 -6.72 -6.93 -8.32
C ILE A 25 -7.24 -8.35 -8.64
N ASN A 26 -7.64 -8.59 -9.89
CA ASN A 26 -8.11 -9.92 -10.31
C ASN A 26 -6.99 -10.98 -10.20
N ILE A 27 -5.75 -10.63 -10.53
CA ILE A 27 -4.59 -11.50 -10.32
C ILE A 27 -4.39 -11.80 -8.83
N CYS A 28 -4.45 -10.79 -7.97
CA CYS A 28 -4.33 -10.98 -6.51
C CYS A 28 -5.47 -11.87 -5.96
N ALA A 29 -6.71 -11.67 -6.44
CA ALA A 29 -7.86 -12.49 -6.07
C ALA A 29 -7.66 -13.95 -6.46
N SER A 30 -7.13 -14.20 -7.66
CA SER A 30 -6.80 -15.53 -8.16
C SER A 30 -5.75 -16.24 -7.29
N PHE A 31 -4.72 -15.51 -6.83
CA PHE A 31 -3.73 -16.07 -5.89
C PHE A 31 -4.31 -16.43 -4.51
N MET A 32 -5.45 -15.87 -4.18
CA MET A 32 -6.16 -16.13 -2.91
C MET A 32 -7.35 -17.08 -3.09
N ASP A 33 -7.49 -17.70 -4.26
CA ASP A 33 -8.63 -18.56 -4.64
C ASP A 33 -10.01 -17.90 -4.42
N LEU A 34 -10.08 -16.59 -4.69
CA LEU A 34 -11.32 -15.81 -4.57
C LEU A 34 -12.00 -15.68 -5.94
N GLU A 35 -13.20 -16.24 -6.08
CA GLU A 35 -14.04 -16.20 -7.29
C GLU A 35 -15.08 -15.07 -7.22
N LEU A 36 -14.66 -13.85 -6.89
CA LEU A 36 -15.56 -12.71 -6.72
C LEU A 36 -15.15 -11.56 -7.62
N SER A 37 -16.13 -10.76 -8.04
CA SER A 37 -15.88 -9.51 -8.74
C SER A 37 -15.67 -8.39 -7.74
N PHE A 38 -14.52 -7.75 -7.83
CA PHE A 38 -14.17 -6.63 -6.97
C PHE A 38 -14.33 -5.31 -7.74
N ARG A 39 -14.83 -4.28 -7.05
CA ARG A 39 -14.98 -2.95 -7.61
C ARG A 39 -14.30 -1.91 -6.73
N LEU A 40 -13.93 -0.81 -7.36
CA LEU A 40 -13.37 0.34 -6.66
C LEU A 40 -14.41 0.87 -5.67
N GLN A 41 -14.07 0.90 -4.39
CA GLN A 41 -14.89 1.53 -3.35
C GLN A 41 -14.55 3.00 -3.17
N ASN A 42 -13.26 3.31 -3.12
CA ASN A 42 -12.76 4.68 -3.06
C ASN A 42 -11.28 4.75 -3.47
N TYR A 43 -10.86 5.95 -3.80
CA TYR A 43 -9.44 6.31 -3.95
C TYR A 43 -9.22 7.76 -3.49
N TRP A 44 -7.97 8.09 -3.19
CA TRP A 44 -7.55 9.44 -2.81
C TRP A 44 -6.08 9.66 -3.17
N PHE A 45 -5.70 10.93 -3.30
CA PHE A 45 -4.31 11.32 -3.50
C PHE A 45 -3.66 11.70 -2.17
N ASN A 46 -2.42 11.27 -1.99
CA ASN A 46 -1.55 11.69 -0.90
C ASN A 46 -0.47 12.60 -1.49
N ILE A 47 -0.35 13.77 -0.91
CA ILE A 47 0.73 14.72 -1.16
C ILE A 47 1.43 14.88 0.18
N ASN A 48 2.64 14.33 0.27
CA ASN A 48 3.40 14.28 1.51
C ASN A 48 4.62 15.18 1.41
N GLU A 49 4.64 16.24 2.20
CA GLU A 49 5.76 17.14 2.36
C GLU A 49 6.81 16.56 3.32
N TYR A 50 7.88 17.33 3.59
CA TYR A 50 8.89 16.94 4.56
C TYR A 50 8.27 16.71 5.94
N GLY A 51 8.53 15.54 6.51
CA GLY A 51 8.02 15.12 7.82
C GLY A 51 6.71 14.33 7.78
N ASP A 52 5.93 14.40 6.70
CA ASP A 52 4.64 13.71 6.59
C ASP A 52 4.80 12.19 6.55
N TYR A 53 3.91 11.50 7.24
CA TYR A 53 3.87 10.04 7.35
C TYR A 53 2.43 9.53 7.50
N ASN A 54 2.25 8.23 7.46
CA ASN A 54 0.99 7.58 7.84
C ASN A 54 1.25 6.58 8.95
N ASP A 55 0.53 6.71 10.07
CA ASP A 55 0.60 5.77 11.18
C ASP A 55 0.15 4.36 10.79
N LEU A 56 0.47 3.39 11.63
CA LEU A 56 0.08 2.00 11.45
C LEU A 56 -1.45 1.85 11.47
N HIS A 57 -2.02 1.38 10.37
CA HIS A 57 -3.46 1.22 10.18
C HIS A 57 -3.79 0.07 9.24
N ASN A 58 -5.08 -0.21 9.08
CA ASN A 58 -5.66 -1.07 8.05
C ASN A 58 -6.94 -0.43 7.50
N HIS A 59 -7.52 -1.00 6.44
CA HIS A 59 -8.72 -0.48 5.79
C HIS A 59 -9.91 -1.41 6.01
N ARG A 60 -10.70 -1.15 7.04
CA ARG A 60 -11.90 -1.92 7.34
C ARG A 60 -12.96 -1.74 6.25
N GLY A 61 -13.63 -2.82 5.86
CA GLY A 61 -14.71 -2.81 4.87
C GLY A 61 -14.24 -2.98 3.42
N ALA A 62 -12.94 -2.99 3.16
CA ALA A 62 -12.37 -3.35 1.87
C ALA A 62 -11.75 -4.75 1.91
N ILE A 63 -11.54 -5.35 0.74
CA ILE A 63 -10.86 -6.64 0.57
C ILE A 63 -9.41 -6.43 0.15
N PHE A 64 -9.18 -5.59 -0.86
CA PHE A 64 -7.87 -5.20 -1.33
C PHE A 64 -7.68 -3.70 -1.16
N SER A 65 -6.49 -3.33 -0.73
CA SER A 65 -6.01 -1.95 -0.71
C SER A 65 -4.75 -1.86 -1.54
N GLY A 66 -4.43 -0.67 -2.00
CA GLY A 66 -3.20 -0.47 -2.73
C GLY A 66 -2.77 0.98 -2.81
N VAL A 67 -1.55 1.16 -3.26
CA VAL A 67 -0.95 2.46 -3.52
C VAL A 67 -0.22 2.45 -4.86
N PHE A 68 -0.50 3.45 -5.67
CA PHE A 68 0.23 3.75 -6.89
C PHE A 68 1.09 5.00 -6.67
N TYR A 69 2.40 4.87 -6.89
CA TYR A 69 3.35 5.95 -6.70
C TYR A 69 3.49 6.79 -7.97
N ILE A 70 3.20 8.09 -7.87
CA ILE A 70 3.09 9.02 -9.01
C ILE A 70 4.39 9.78 -9.21
N ASP A 71 4.84 10.46 -8.16
CA ASP A 71 6.06 11.26 -8.18
C ASP A 71 6.77 11.13 -6.83
N ILE A 72 7.94 10.52 -6.88
CA ILE A 72 8.66 10.07 -5.69
C ILE A 72 10.09 10.64 -5.71
N PRO A 73 10.49 11.34 -4.65
CA PRO A 73 11.88 11.78 -4.48
C PRO A 73 12.84 10.59 -4.58
N GLN A 74 13.97 10.80 -5.25
CA GLN A 74 14.96 9.72 -5.45
C GLN A 74 15.57 9.19 -4.14
N LYS A 75 15.58 10.02 -3.08
CA LYS A 75 16.17 9.66 -1.79
C LYS A 75 15.28 10.11 -0.64
N ASN A 76 15.34 9.35 0.45
CA ASN A 76 14.71 9.69 1.74
C ASN A 76 13.18 9.88 1.68
N SER A 77 12.51 9.29 0.71
CA SER A 77 11.06 9.44 0.52
C SER A 77 10.21 8.61 1.50
N GLY A 78 10.84 7.79 2.35
CA GLY A 78 10.14 6.87 3.28
C GLY A 78 9.53 5.66 2.59
N ASN A 79 9.56 4.51 3.23
CA ASN A 79 9.05 3.24 2.72
C ASN A 79 7.60 3.03 3.13
N ILE A 80 6.89 2.16 2.41
CA ILE A 80 5.71 1.51 2.95
C ILE A 80 6.16 0.30 3.77
N ARG A 81 5.69 0.20 5.02
CA ARG A 81 6.01 -0.89 5.94
C ARG A 81 4.75 -1.70 6.25
N PHE A 82 4.81 -2.99 6.05
CA PHE A 82 3.78 -3.95 6.44
C PHE A 82 4.18 -4.65 7.72
N GLN A 83 3.21 -4.85 8.61
CA GLN A 83 3.42 -5.45 9.91
C GLN A 83 2.46 -6.62 10.12
N ARG A 84 2.97 -7.74 10.60
CA ARG A 84 2.15 -8.89 11.01
C ARG A 84 1.61 -8.64 12.43
N ASP A 85 0.54 -9.39 12.78
CA ASP A 85 -0.26 -9.19 13.99
C ASP A 85 -0.17 -10.38 14.98
N ASP A 86 0.83 -11.27 14.79
CA ASP A 86 0.93 -12.54 15.51
C ASP A 86 1.98 -12.53 16.64
N ASP A 87 2.41 -11.36 17.08
CA ASP A 87 3.33 -11.16 18.22
C ASP A 87 4.59 -12.02 18.16
N ILE A 88 5.08 -12.34 16.97
CA ILE A 88 6.21 -13.25 16.76
C ILE A 88 7.46 -12.82 17.55
N ASP A 89 7.67 -11.51 17.73
CA ASP A 89 8.78 -10.95 18.50
C ASP A 89 8.72 -11.33 19.99
N TYR A 90 7.53 -11.65 20.51
CA TYR A 90 7.36 -12.15 21.87
C TYR A 90 7.82 -13.62 22.01
N TYR A 91 7.57 -14.44 20.97
CA TYR A 91 7.84 -15.87 20.99
C TYR A 91 9.27 -16.22 20.56
N ILE A 92 9.90 -15.41 19.72
CA ILE A 92 11.25 -15.65 19.20
C ILE A 92 12.17 -14.52 19.65
N PRO A 93 12.96 -14.73 20.73
CA PRO A 93 13.93 -13.74 21.20
C PRO A 93 14.92 -13.33 20.11
N HIS A 94 15.16 -12.03 19.97
CA HIS A 94 16.04 -11.46 18.93
C HIS A 94 17.45 -12.06 18.90
N ASN A 95 18.00 -12.43 20.05
CA ASN A 95 19.33 -13.04 20.16
C ASN A 95 19.42 -14.45 19.56
N LEU A 96 18.29 -15.10 19.27
CA LEU A 96 18.24 -16.40 18.60
C LEU A 96 18.14 -16.27 17.08
N ILE A 97 17.88 -15.09 16.56
CA ILE A 97 17.64 -14.84 15.13
C ILE A 97 18.99 -14.57 14.45
N LYS A 98 19.44 -15.51 13.63
CA LYS A 98 20.67 -15.34 12.84
C LYS A 98 20.48 -14.36 11.67
N ARG A 99 19.29 -14.37 11.05
CA ARG A 99 18.94 -13.49 9.92
C ARG A 99 17.43 -13.35 9.83
N TYR A 100 16.94 -12.12 9.84
CA TYR A 100 15.53 -11.82 9.61
C TYR A 100 15.12 -12.19 8.17
N ASN A 101 13.93 -12.76 8.05
CA ASN A 101 13.30 -13.15 6.79
C ASN A 101 11.76 -13.10 6.96
N LEU A 102 11.00 -13.38 5.88
CA LEU A 102 9.54 -13.29 5.90
C LEU A 102 8.85 -14.25 6.90
N ASN A 103 9.53 -15.30 7.35
CA ASN A 103 8.95 -16.26 8.30
C ASN A 103 9.04 -15.79 9.75
N ILE A 104 10.06 -15.00 10.09
CA ILE A 104 10.36 -14.60 11.48
C ILE A 104 10.48 -13.07 11.66
N GLY A 105 10.35 -12.28 10.59
CA GLY A 105 10.31 -10.83 10.70
C GLY A 105 8.93 -10.37 11.11
N SER A 106 8.84 -9.44 12.07
CA SER A 106 7.57 -8.81 12.47
C SER A 106 7.06 -7.81 11.44
N SER A 107 7.95 -7.29 10.59
CA SER A 107 7.59 -6.34 9.54
C SER A 107 8.50 -6.47 8.32
N VAL A 108 8.02 -5.93 7.20
CA VAL A 108 8.77 -5.79 5.95
C VAL A 108 8.51 -4.42 5.36
N SER A 109 9.55 -3.77 4.84
CA SER A 109 9.46 -2.46 4.19
C SER A 109 9.81 -2.54 2.71
N TYR A 110 9.08 -1.79 1.90
CA TYR A 110 9.32 -1.66 0.47
C TYR A 110 9.49 -0.21 0.07
N ALA A 111 10.50 0.05 -0.74
CA ALA A 111 10.78 1.40 -1.23
C ALA A 111 9.72 1.85 -2.26
N PRO A 112 9.26 3.11 -2.16
CA PRO A 112 8.44 3.70 -3.20
C PRO A 112 9.30 3.98 -4.45
N MET A 113 8.69 3.87 -5.62
CA MET A 113 9.31 4.17 -6.91
C MET A 113 8.25 4.72 -7.86
N ASN A 114 8.60 5.65 -8.73
CA ASN A 114 7.69 6.17 -9.74
C ASN A 114 7.10 5.04 -10.61
N GLY A 115 5.78 5.05 -10.78
CA GLY A 115 5.04 4.03 -11.53
C GLY A 115 4.86 2.70 -10.80
N LYS A 116 5.36 2.54 -9.58
CA LYS A 116 5.21 1.32 -8.79
C LYS A 116 3.79 1.20 -8.21
N LEU A 117 3.24 0.01 -8.31
CA LEU A 117 1.96 -0.36 -7.71
C LEU A 117 2.19 -1.43 -6.65
N TYR A 118 1.70 -1.19 -5.43
CA TYR A 118 1.57 -2.22 -4.40
C TYR A 118 0.09 -2.50 -4.15
N ILE A 119 -0.27 -3.78 -4.12
CA ILE A 119 -1.60 -4.27 -3.75
C ILE A 119 -1.42 -5.24 -2.60
N PHE A 120 -2.28 -5.15 -1.61
CA PHE A 120 -2.23 -5.96 -0.40
C PHE A 120 -3.63 -6.18 0.16
N PRO A 121 -3.84 -7.23 0.95
CA PRO A 121 -5.09 -7.43 1.68
C PRO A 121 -5.37 -6.26 2.62
N SER A 122 -6.60 -5.75 2.61
CA SER A 122 -6.97 -4.56 3.38
C SER A 122 -6.84 -4.72 4.90
N TRP A 123 -6.88 -5.95 5.42
CA TRP A 123 -6.66 -6.24 6.84
C TRP A 123 -5.19 -6.19 7.25
N LEU A 124 -4.24 -6.23 6.30
CA LEU A 124 -2.82 -6.18 6.60
C LEU A 124 -2.44 -4.80 7.13
N LYS A 125 -1.97 -4.75 8.38
CA LYS A 125 -1.50 -3.51 8.98
C LYS A 125 -0.30 -2.96 8.23
N HIS A 126 -0.34 -1.68 7.93
CA HIS A 126 0.73 -0.99 7.23
C HIS A 126 0.87 0.46 7.70
N ALA A 127 2.07 0.98 7.53
CA ALA A 127 2.43 2.36 7.81
C ALA A 127 3.23 2.91 6.63
N VAL A 128 3.29 4.22 6.49
CA VAL A 128 4.18 4.88 5.53
C VAL A 128 5.14 5.76 6.31
N GLU A 129 6.43 5.45 6.16
CA GLU A 129 7.50 6.17 6.85
C GLU A 129 7.55 7.65 6.42
N SER A 130 8.10 8.48 7.30
CA SER A 130 8.19 9.91 7.05
C SER A 130 8.97 10.24 5.77
N ASN A 131 8.42 11.14 4.97
CA ASN A 131 9.17 11.77 3.89
C ASN A 131 10.24 12.69 4.47
N ARG A 132 11.49 12.31 4.34
CA ARG A 132 12.66 13.09 4.79
C ARG A 132 13.38 13.78 3.62
N SER A 133 12.76 13.80 2.45
CA SER A 133 13.19 14.62 1.31
C SER A 133 12.62 16.02 1.42
N GLN A 134 13.31 17.00 0.87
CA GLN A 134 12.76 18.35 0.68
C GLN A 134 11.76 18.43 -0.49
N GLU A 135 11.70 17.37 -1.30
CA GLU A 135 10.76 17.24 -2.40
C GLU A 135 9.50 16.52 -1.93
N THR A 136 8.38 16.85 -2.53
CA THR A 136 7.07 16.24 -2.24
C THR A 136 6.98 14.81 -2.77
N ARG A 137 6.45 13.90 -1.98
CA ARG A 137 6.09 12.55 -2.40
C ARG A 137 4.61 12.51 -2.78
N MET A 138 4.29 12.11 -4.02
CA MET A 138 2.91 12.00 -4.51
C MET A 138 2.52 10.56 -4.78
N SER A 139 1.38 10.14 -4.24
CA SER A 139 0.81 8.81 -4.47
C SER A 139 -0.70 8.84 -4.52
N MET A 140 -1.29 7.80 -5.12
CA MET A 140 -2.72 7.55 -5.12
C MET A 140 -2.97 6.23 -4.38
N SER A 141 -3.75 6.29 -3.31
CA SER A 141 -4.23 5.11 -2.58
C SER A 141 -5.64 4.76 -3.01
N PHE A 142 -6.00 3.48 -2.91
CA PHE A 142 -7.33 3.00 -3.31
C PHE A 142 -7.74 1.76 -2.51
N ASN A 143 -9.06 1.52 -2.46
CA ASN A 143 -9.66 0.35 -1.86
C ASN A 143 -10.63 -0.32 -2.84
N TYR A 144 -10.60 -1.64 -2.88
CA TYR A 144 -11.50 -2.50 -3.63
C TYR A 144 -12.24 -3.45 -2.70
N GLY A 145 -13.52 -3.67 -2.97
CA GLY A 145 -14.39 -4.57 -2.23
C GLY A 145 -15.51 -5.14 -3.10
N LEU A 146 -16.52 -5.71 -2.50
CA LEU A 146 -17.67 -6.30 -3.18
C LEU A 146 -18.63 -5.24 -3.71
#